data_4bf45c47dede95da4beb9ca6bcbbc9ef
#
_entry.id   4bf45c47dede95da4beb9ca6bcbbc9ef
#
_cell.length_a   1.000
_cell.length_b   1.000
_cell.length_c   1.000
_cell.angle_alpha   90.00
_cell.angle_beta   90.00
_cell.angle_gamma   90.00
#
_symmetry.space_group_name_H-M   'P 1'
#
loop_
_entity.id
_entity.type
_entity.pdbx_description
1 polymer ?
#
loop_
_entity_poly.entity_id
_entity_poly.type
_entity_poly.pdbx_seq_one_letter_code
_entity_poly.pdbx_strand_id
1 'polypeptide(L)'
;MENNQQRRPYKLGLALSGGGARGFAHLGVYKAMQELGIKPNIISGTSAGAIAGLIFASGHSAEEGLKFFQDRKLLDFARPLVSKTGIMTMTGMEKRLSEFIHVETFEELQIPLVVTATNMNLGIPTHFSTGKVVPCVLASCSIPIVFVPVTINHHQYSDGGVFMNLPVRPIRELCETVIGVHIDPLEPCNHIKSMVHLAERSFHMGILSNMNIDTRLCDIVIVPKHISRYSMFDLNNIEKILDEGYRQAKVVFSRPKIMKKLNSLIIQ
;
A
#
# COMPACT_ATOMS: atom_id res chain seq x y z
N MET A 1 -2.70 10.05 -40.74
CA MET A 1 -2.15 9.33 -39.58
C MET A 1 -3.15 9.50 -38.46
N GLU A 2 -4.04 8.54 -38.31
CA GLU A 2 -5.03 8.55 -37.20
C GLU A 2 -4.29 8.37 -35.88
N ASN A 3 -4.48 9.33 -35.00
CA ASN A 3 -3.94 9.32 -33.64
C ASN A 3 -4.68 8.22 -32.86
N ASN A 4 -4.20 7.00 -32.90
CA ASN A 4 -4.69 5.86 -32.14
C ASN A 4 -4.24 6.08 -30.68
N GLN A 5 -4.84 7.09 -30.00
CA GLN A 5 -4.73 7.21 -28.56
C GLN A 5 -5.45 6.00 -27.97
N GLN A 6 -4.70 4.99 -27.61
CA GLN A 6 -5.19 3.80 -26.93
C GLN A 6 -5.99 4.26 -25.70
N ARG A 7 -7.33 4.11 -25.75
CA ARG A 7 -8.25 4.57 -24.72
C ARG A 7 -7.91 3.86 -23.43
N ARG A 8 -7.49 4.59 -22.41
CA ARG A 8 -7.18 4.05 -21.09
C ARG A 8 -8.47 3.48 -20.46
N PRO A 9 -8.50 2.20 -20.06
CA PRO A 9 -9.73 1.53 -19.63
C PRO A 9 -10.30 2.08 -18.33
N TYR A 10 -9.46 2.69 -17.46
CA TYR A 10 -9.87 3.20 -16.17
C TYR A 10 -9.76 4.72 -16.08
N LYS A 11 -10.78 5.37 -15.52
CA LYS A 11 -10.76 6.81 -15.26
C LYS A 11 -9.84 7.17 -14.11
N LEU A 12 -9.89 6.38 -13.01
CA LEU A 12 -9.15 6.67 -11.79
C LEU A 12 -8.44 5.44 -11.24
N GLY A 13 -7.12 5.53 -11.11
CA GLY A 13 -6.28 4.60 -10.39
C GLY A 13 -5.87 5.16 -9.02
N LEU A 14 -5.74 4.27 -8.04
CA LEU A 14 -5.25 4.57 -6.69
C LEU A 14 -4.00 3.74 -6.39
N ALA A 15 -2.84 4.38 -6.25
CA ALA A 15 -1.58 3.73 -5.89
C ALA A 15 -1.25 3.99 -4.41
N LEU A 16 -1.02 2.92 -3.64
CA LEU A 16 -0.83 2.95 -2.20
C LEU A 16 0.58 2.44 -1.84
N SER A 17 1.40 3.28 -1.23
CA SER A 17 2.78 2.90 -0.87
C SER A 17 2.84 1.98 0.34
N GLY A 18 3.96 1.27 0.48
CA GLY A 18 4.35 0.63 1.74
C GLY A 18 4.65 1.65 2.83
N GLY A 19 4.83 1.16 4.08
CA GLY A 19 5.15 2.00 5.24
C GLY A 19 4.73 1.42 6.59
N GLY A 20 4.45 0.12 6.67
CA GLY A 20 4.09 -0.57 7.92
C GLY A 20 2.84 0.01 8.57
N ALA A 21 2.86 0.28 9.89
CA ALA A 21 1.74 0.85 10.62
C ALA A 21 1.30 2.24 10.13
N ARG A 22 2.17 2.99 9.43
CA ARG A 22 1.77 4.24 8.76
C ARG A 22 0.68 4.01 7.71
N GLY A 23 0.45 2.74 7.30
CA GLY A 23 -0.63 2.30 6.40
C GLY A 23 -2.02 2.70 6.84
N PHE A 24 -2.25 2.94 8.13
CA PHE A 24 -3.53 3.48 8.61
C PHE A 24 -3.87 4.85 8.00
N ALA A 25 -2.89 5.60 7.52
CA ALA A 25 -3.14 6.83 6.78
C ALA A 25 -3.85 6.58 5.42
N HIS A 26 -3.65 5.40 4.80
CA HIS A 26 -4.42 5.02 3.60
C HIS A 26 -5.91 4.92 3.89
N LEU A 27 -6.29 4.37 5.07
CA LEU A 27 -7.69 4.34 5.50
C LEU A 27 -8.25 5.75 5.62
N GLY A 28 -7.49 6.68 6.20
CA GLY A 28 -7.89 8.09 6.31
C GLY A 28 -8.08 8.77 4.96
N VAL A 29 -7.16 8.53 4.02
CA VAL A 29 -7.29 9.04 2.64
C VAL A 29 -8.54 8.45 1.97
N TYR A 30 -8.77 7.14 2.10
CA TYR A 30 -9.92 6.48 1.51
C TYR A 30 -11.24 6.97 2.09
N LYS A 31 -11.29 7.22 3.42
CA LYS A 31 -12.44 7.86 4.07
C LYS A 31 -12.76 9.22 3.44
N ALA A 32 -11.75 10.07 3.23
CA ALA A 32 -11.95 11.36 2.58
C ALA A 32 -12.44 11.22 1.12
N MET A 33 -11.97 10.18 0.40
CA MET A 33 -12.46 9.84 -0.94
C MET A 33 -13.93 9.41 -0.91
N GLN A 34 -14.31 8.53 0.02
CA GLN A 34 -15.70 8.05 0.17
C GLN A 34 -16.67 9.22 0.46
N GLU A 35 -16.31 10.14 1.36
CA GLU A 35 -17.11 11.33 1.67
C GLU A 35 -17.33 12.25 0.46
N LEU A 36 -16.40 12.28 -0.48
CA LEU A 36 -16.47 13.06 -1.71
C LEU A 36 -17.08 12.26 -2.89
N GLY A 37 -17.49 11.02 -2.68
CA GLY A 37 -17.99 10.15 -3.74
C GLY A 37 -16.94 9.72 -4.77
N ILE A 38 -15.65 9.84 -4.43
CA ILE A 38 -14.52 9.45 -5.30
C ILE A 38 -14.28 7.95 -5.16
N LYS A 39 -14.49 7.19 -6.25
CA LYS A 39 -14.26 5.74 -6.29
C LYS A 39 -13.15 5.40 -7.29
N PRO A 40 -12.07 4.72 -6.87
CA PRO A 40 -11.06 4.23 -7.81
C PRO A 40 -11.62 3.07 -8.64
N ASN A 41 -11.21 2.99 -9.92
CA ASN A 41 -11.59 1.90 -10.83
C ASN A 41 -10.56 0.76 -10.79
N ILE A 42 -9.35 1.04 -10.31
CA ILE A 42 -8.28 0.07 -10.07
C ILE A 42 -7.41 0.56 -8.92
N ILE A 43 -6.91 -0.38 -8.11
CA ILE A 43 -6.01 -0.09 -7.00
C ILE A 43 -4.70 -0.84 -7.22
N SER A 44 -3.58 -0.21 -6.88
CA SER A 44 -2.28 -0.87 -6.76
C SER A 44 -1.69 -0.62 -5.38
N GLY A 45 -1.05 -1.64 -4.80
CA GLY A 45 -0.51 -1.52 -3.45
C GLY A 45 0.78 -2.30 -3.24
N THR A 46 1.64 -1.78 -2.37
CA THR A 46 2.85 -2.43 -1.86
C THR A 46 2.77 -2.50 -0.34
N SER A 47 3.10 -3.66 0.25
CA SER A 47 3.19 -3.82 1.71
C SER A 47 1.90 -3.37 2.43
N ALA A 48 1.99 -2.43 3.37
CA ALA A 48 0.82 -1.85 4.02
C ALA A 48 -0.22 -1.30 3.03
N GLY A 49 0.24 -0.77 1.88
CA GLY A 49 -0.64 -0.34 0.79
C GLY A 49 -1.34 -1.50 0.10
N ALA A 50 -0.73 -2.70 0.05
CA ALA A 50 -1.39 -3.89 -0.46
C ALA A 50 -2.51 -4.39 0.48
N ILE A 51 -2.29 -4.32 1.79
CA ILE A 51 -3.33 -4.64 2.79
C ILE A 51 -4.49 -3.64 2.69
N ALA A 52 -4.20 -2.35 2.69
CA ALA A 52 -5.24 -1.32 2.54
C ALA A 52 -5.99 -1.46 1.21
N GLY A 53 -5.26 -1.70 0.12
CA GLY A 53 -5.83 -1.94 -1.21
C GLY A 53 -6.74 -3.16 -1.24
N LEU A 54 -6.36 -4.26 -0.58
CA LEU A 54 -7.20 -5.46 -0.46
C LEU A 54 -8.51 -5.16 0.30
N ILE A 55 -8.42 -4.46 1.44
CA ILE A 55 -9.59 -4.04 2.23
C ILE A 55 -10.56 -3.23 1.36
N PHE A 56 -10.06 -2.25 0.61
CA PHE A 56 -10.90 -1.42 -0.25
C PHE A 56 -11.44 -2.18 -1.47
N ALA A 57 -10.59 -3.01 -2.08
CA ALA A 57 -10.96 -3.78 -3.26
C ALA A 57 -12.01 -4.87 -2.95
N SER A 58 -12.03 -5.40 -1.73
CA SER A 58 -13.06 -6.32 -1.27
C SER A 58 -14.38 -5.63 -0.82
N GLY A 59 -14.46 -4.29 -0.94
CA GLY A 59 -15.67 -3.52 -0.69
C GLY A 59 -15.82 -2.99 0.74
N HIS A 60 -14.82 -3.18 1.60
CA HIS A 60 -14.88 -2.69 2.98
C HIS A 60 -14.61 -1.18 3.06
N SER A 61 -15.25 -0.55 4.03
CA SER A 61 -15.05 0.85 4.37
C SER A 61 -13.73 1.08 5.14
N ALA A 62 -13.33 2.35 5.23
CA ALA A 62 -12.18 2.74 6.05
C ALA A 62 -12.40 2.40 7.54
N GLU A 63 -13.61 2.55 8.04
CA GLU A 63 -13.99 2.23 9.40
C GLU A 63 -13.92 0.73 9.71
N GLU A 64 -14.35 -0.12 8.79
CA GLU A 64 -14.23 -1.58 8.92
C GLU A 64 -12.76 -2.00 8.89
N GLY A 65 -11.95 -1.41 8.00
CA GLY A 65 -10.50 -1.60 7.97
C GLY A 65 -9.83 -1.19 9.28
N LEU A 66 -10.24 -0.09 9.92
CA LEU A 66 -9.73 0.31 11.23
C LEU A 66 -10.09 -0.71 12.31
N LYS A 67 -11.35 -1.14 12.37
CA LYS A 67 -11.83 -2.14 13.35
C LYS A 67 -11.10 -3.47 13.23
N PHE A 68 -10.69 -3.87 12.03
CA PHE A 68 -9.89 -5.08 11.82
C PHE A 68 -8.58 -5.06 12.62
N PHE A 69 -7.96 -3.88 12.78
CA PHE A 69 -6.70 -3.71 13.53
C PHE A 69 -6.89 -3.23 14.97
N GLN A 70 -8.07 -2.70 15.32
CA GLN A 70 -8.32 -2.12 16.64
C GLN A 70 -8.14 -3.16 17.75
N ASP A 71 -7.56 -2.75 18.88
CA ASP A 71 -7.28 -3.60 20.05
C ASP A 71 -6.36 -4.80 19.78
N ARG A 72 -5.54 -4.74 18.71
CA ARG A 72 -4.62 -5.80 18.32
C ARG A 72 -3.16 -5.40 18.58
N LYS A 73 -2.36 -6.41 18.87
CA LYS A 73 -0.92 -6.29 19.03
C LYS A 73 -0.20 -6.88 17.82
N LEU A 74 1.05 -6.50 17.60
CA LEU A 74 1.87 -7.05 16.51
C LEU A 74 1.90 -8.58 16.53
N LEU A 75 1.98 -9.20 17.72
CA LEU A 75 2.00 -10.65 17.89
C LEU A 75 0.70 -11.36 17.52
N ASP A 76 -0.40 -10.64 17.33
CA ASP A 76 -1.65 -11.19 16.80
C ASP A 76 -1.56 -11.45 15.28
N PHE A 77 -0.67 -10.73 14.60
CA PHE A 77 -0.47 -10.79 13.16
C PHE A 77 0.81 -11.54 12.78
N ALA A 78 1.85 -11.42 13.59
CA ALA A 78 3.17 -11.97 13.35
C ALA A 78 3.65 -12.79 14.55
N ARG A 79 4.25 -13.96 14.30
CA ARG A 79 4.74 -14.85 15.35
C ARG A 79 6.24 -15.05 15.20
N PRO A 80 7.01 -15.10 16.30
CA PRO A 80 8.42 -15.47 16.25
C PRO A 80 8.60 -16.86 15.62
N LEU A 81 9.62 -16.99 14.80
CA LEU A 81 9.98 -18.24 14.16
C LEU A 81 11.51 -18.37 14.11
N VAL A 82 12.03 -19.54 14.46
CA VAL A 82 13.45 -19.85 14.25
C VAL A 82 13.63 -20.32 12.81
N SER A 83 14.13 -19.43 11.96
CA SER A 83 14.37 -19.70 10.53
C SER A 83 15.71 -19.12 10.09
N LYS A 84 16.25 -19.63 8.97
CA LYS A 84 17.48 -19.10 8.34
C LYS A 84 17.22 -17.82 7.54
N THR A 85 15.97 -17.51 7.18
CA THR A 85 15.62 -16.45 6.22
C THR A 85 14.76 -15.34 6.79
N GLY A 86 14.35 -15.45 8.06
CA GLY A 86 13.57 -14.44 8.77
C GLY A 86 13.31 -14.85 10.21
N ILE A 87 12.98 -13.89 11.05
CA ILE A 87 12.77 -14.09 12.49
C ILE A 87 11.29 -14.18 12.89
N MET A 88 10.38 -13.88 11.96
CA MET A 88 8.93 -13.92 12.19
C MET A 88 8.18 -14.51 10.98
N THR A 89 6.99 -15.06 11.24
CA THR A 89 6.02 -15.46 10.21
C THR A 89 4.74 -14.66 10.33
N MET A 90 4.01 -14.44 9.21
CA MET A 90 2.74 -13.72 9.16
C MET A 90 1.50 -14.64 9.16
N THR A 91 1.61 -15.86 9.68
CA THR A 91 0.47 -16.80 9.73
C THR A 91 -0.75 -16.26 10.48
N GLY A 92 -0.54 -15.40 11.48
CA GLY A 92 -1.64 -14.69 12.16
C GLY A 92 -2.38 -13.72 11.23
N MET A 93 -1.65 -12.96 10.42
CA MET A 93 -2.20 -12.04 9.43
C MET A 93 -2.95 -12.81 8.33
N GLU A 94 -2.38 -13.89 7.82
CA GLU A 94 -3.01 -14.75 6.80
C GLU A 94 -4.41 -15.19 7.21
N LYS A 95 -4.50 -15.85 8.37
CA LYS A 95 -5.78 -16.32 8.90
C LYS A 95 -6.81 -15.19 9.03
N ARG A 96 -6.41 -14.08 9.65
CA ARG A 96 -7.32 -12.96 9.92
C ARG A 96 -7.77 -12.24 8.67
N LEU A 97 -6.86 -12.02 7.69
CA LEU A 97 -7.25 -11.42 6.42
C LEU A 97 -8.24 -12.31 5.69
N SER A 98 -7.99 -13.62 5.61
CA SER A 98 -8.90 -14.56 4.95
C SER A 98 -10.29 -14.58 5.60
N GLU A 99 -10.35 -14.50 6.95
CA GLU A 99 -11.61 -14.42 7.69
C GLU A 99 -12.35 -13.09 7.51
N PHE A 100 -11.61 -11.99 7.27
CA PHE A 100 -12.18 -10.64 7.17
C PHE A 100 -12.69 -10.31 5.78
N ILE A 101 -11.93 -10.64 4.73
CA ILE A 101 -12.25 -10.19 3.37
C ILE A 101 -13.31 -11.05 2.65
N HIS A 102 -13.52 -12.29 3.09
CA HIS A 102 -14.49 -13.25 2.52
C HIS A 102 -14.36 -13.53 1.00
N VAL A 103 -13.19 -13.28 0.42
CA VAL A 103 -12.85 -13.58 -0.97
C VAL A 103 -11.52 -14.34 -1.01
N GLU A 104 -11.34 -15.25 -1.98
CA GLU A 104 -10.13 -16.07 -2.10
C GLU A 104 -9.20 -15.55 -3.20
N THR A 105 -9.75 -15.02 -4.27
CA THR A 105 -9.00 -14.68 -5.49
C THR A 105 -9.12 -13.18 -5.86
N PHE A 106 -8.19 -12.70 -6.67
CA PHE A 106 -8.25 -11.34 -7.22
C PHE A 106 -9.49 -11.12 -8.09
N GLU A 107 -9.94 -12.14 -8.77
CA GLU A 107 -11.08 -12.12 -9.68
C GLU A 107 -12.42 -11.88 -8.97
N GLU A 108 -12.51 -12.20 -7.69
CA GLU A 108 -13.69 -11.99 -6.85
C GLU A 108 -13.78 -10.58 -6.24
N LEU A 109 -12.71 -9.77 -6.36
CA LEU A 109 -12.67 -8.43 -5.80
C LEU A 109 -13.62 -7.48 -6.56
N GLN A 110 -14.27 -6.58 -5.81
CA GLN A 110 -15.17 -5.56 -6.37
C GLN A 110 -14.42 -4.49 -7.20
N ILE A 111 -13.15 -4.23 -6.85
CA ILE A 111 -12.27 -3.31 -7.58
C ILE A 111 -11.01 -4.10 -7.96
N PRO A 112 -10.58 -4.08 -9.23
CA PRO A 112 -9.31 -4.67 -9.65
C PRO A 112 -8.16 -4.22 -8.77
N LEU A 113 -7.35 -5.18 -8.28
CA LEU A 113 -6.21 -4.93 -7.42
C LEU A 113 -4.92 -5.45 -8.07
N VAL A 114 -3.87 -4.66 -8.00
CA VAL A 114 -2.50 -5.07 -8.35
C VAL A 114 -1.63 -5.02 -7.10
N VAL A 115 -1.07 -6.16 -6.70
CA VAL A 115 -0.18 -6.27 -5.55
C VAL A 115 1.25 -6.40 -6.04
N THR A 116 2.14 -5.53 -5.56
CA THR A 116 3.56 -5.56 -5.94
C THR A 116 4.39 -6.24 -4.86
N ALA A 117 5.15 -7.26 -5.24
CA ALA A 117 6.16 -7.92 -4.40
C ALA A 117 7.50 -8.01 -5.13
N THR A 118 8.55 -8.40 -4.42
CA THR A 118 9.90 -8.62 -4.97
C THR A 118 10.15 -10.12 -5.12
N ASN A 119 10.41 -10.58 -6.34
CA ASN A 119 10.88 -11.95 -6.58
C ASN A 119 12.37 -12.04 -6.18
N MET A 120 12.65 -12.73 -5.08
CA MET A 120 14.01 -12.83 -4.51
C MET A 120 14.92 -13.75 -5.31
N ASN A 121 14.37 -14.70 -6.06
CA ASN A 121 15.15 -15.62 -6.88
C ASN A 121 15.62 -14.94 -8.19
N LEU A 122 14.78 -14.08 -8.77
CA LEU A 122 15.05 -13.42 -10.04
C LEU A 122 15.59 -11.97 -9.90
N GLY A 123 15.44 -11.36 -8.71
CA GLY A 123 15.84 -9.97 -8.47
C GLY A 123 15.02 -8.95 -9.25
N ILE A 124 13.72 -9.18 -9.40
CA ILE A 124 12.80 -8.31 -10.16
C ILE A 124 11.53 -8.01 -9.36
N PRO A 125 10.87 -6.86 -9.62
CA PRO A 125 9.52 -6.62 -9.13
C PRO A 125 8.53 -7.55 -9.83
N THR A 126 7.52 -8.02 -9.10
CA THR A 126 6.44 -8.86 -9.61
C THR A 126 5.10 -8.24 -9.22
N HIS A 127 4.18 -8.18 -10.17
CA HIS A 127 2.85 -7.60 -10.00
C HIS A 127 1.80 -8.69 -10.10
N PHE A 128 1.13 -9.00 -8.98
CA PHE A 128 0.08 -9.98 -8.90
C PHE A 128 -1.28 -9.32 -9.08
N SER A 129 -2.12 -9.89 -9.94
CA SER A 129 -3.50 -9.42 -10.20
C SER A 129 -4.45 -10.56 -10.50
N THR A 130 -4.02 -11.81 -10.32
CA THR A 130 -4.80 -13.04 -10.59
C THR A 130 -4.48 -14.11 -9.56
N GLY A 131 -5.43 -15.05 -9.35
CA GLY A 131 -5.31 -16.17 -8.43
C GLY A 131 -5.48 -15.79 -6.96
N LYS A 132 -4.89 -16.54 -6.04
CA LYS A 132 -5.07 -16.34 -4.59
C LYS A 132 -4.51 -15.01 -4.11
N VAL A 133 -5.37 -14.15 -3.54
CA VAL A 133 -5.01 -12.78 -3.19
C VAL A 133 -4.20 -12.69 -1.89
N VAL A 134 -4.60 -13.39 -0.81
CA VAL A 134 -3.96 -13.27 0.51
C VAL A 134 -2.48 -13.66 0.48
N PRO A 135 -2.05 -14.79 -0.11
CA PRO A 135 -0.64 -15.13 -0.21
C PRO A 135 0.19 -14.05 -0.94
N CYS A 136 -0.36 -13.42 -1.98
CA CYS A 136 0.32 -12.34 -2.71
C CYS A 136 0.46 -11.07 -1.87
N VAL A 137 -0.56 -10.71 -1.07
CA VAL A 137 -0.50 -9.59 -0.13
C VAL A 137 0.53 -9.86 0.96
N LEU A 138 0.58 -11.07 1.51
CA LEU A 138 1.60 -11.45 2.50
C LEU A 138 3.02 -11.43 1.92
N ALA A 139 3.19 -11.87 0.67
CA ALA A 139 4.45 -11.76 -0.05
C ALA A 139 4.90 -10.30 -0.15
N SER A 140 3.96 -9.40 -0.50
CA SER A 140 4.20 -7.96 -0.57
C SER A 140 4.54 -7.32 0.79
N CYS A 141 4.16 -7.94 1.90
CA CYS A 141 4.42 -7.47 3.27
C CYS A 141 5.63 -8.12 3.95
N SER A 142 6.29 -9.08 3.29
CA SER A 142 7.40 -9.84 3.87
C SER A 142 8.70 -9.03 3.83
N ILE A 143 8.86 -8.09 4.76
CA ILE A 143 10.08 -7.27 4.90
C ILE A 143 11.29 -8.20 5.09
N PRO A 144 12.35 -8.10 4.25
CA PRO A 144 13.54 -8.93 4.35
C PRO A 144 14.13 -8.89 5.77
N ILE A 145 14.67 -10.03 6.22
CA ILE A 145 15.26 -10.26 7.55
C ILE A 145 14.19 -10.33 8.66
N VAL A 146 13.17 -9.49 8.64
CA VAL A 146 12.10 -9.48 9.65
C VAL A 146 11.16 -10.66 9.42
N PHE A 147 10.63 -10.82 8.21
CA PHE A 147 9.70 -11.88 7.88
C PHE A 147 10.33 -12.92 6.95
N VAL A 148 9.90 -14.17 7.12
CA VAL A 148 10.24 -15.25 6.19
C VAL A 148 9.61 -14.94 4.83
N PRO A 149 10.36 -15.04 3.71
CA PRO A 149 9.81 -14.88 2.37
C PRO A 149 8.66 -15.86 2.11
N VAL A 150 7.63 -15.40 1.40
CA VAL A 150 6.49 -16.23 1.00
C VAL A 150 6.84 -16.97 -0.30
N THR A 151 6.57 -18.27 -0.35
CA THR A 151 6.78 -19.08 -1.57
C THR A 151 5.49 -19.15 -2.38
N ILE A 152 5.53 -18.70 -3.63
CA ILE A 152 4.43 -18.78 -4.60
C ILE A 152 5.02 -19.39 -5.90
N ASN A 153 4.44 -20.48 -6.39
CA ASN A 153 4.87 -21.15 -7.64
C ASN A 153 6.39 -21.37 -7.70
N HIS A 154 6.97 -21.94 -6.65
CA HIS A 154 8.41 -22.26 -6.50
C HIS A 154 9.36 -21.05 -6.42
N HIS A 155 8.85 -19.81 -6.43
CA HIS A 155 9.65 -18.62 -6.20
C HIS A 155 9.40 -18.04 -4.81
N GLN A 156 10.44 -17.46 -4.22
CA GLN A 156 10.39 -16.76 -2.93
C GLN A 156 10.18 -15.26 -3.16
N TYR A 157 9.23 -14.70 -2.44
CA TYR A 157 8.88 -13.28 -2.54
C TYR A 157 9.06 -12.59 -1.20
N SER A 158 9.54 -11.35 -1.28
CA SER A 158 9.63 -10.41 -0.17
C SER A 158 8.93 -9.10 -0.50
N ASP A 159 8.97 -8.16 0.45
CA ASP A 159 8.29 -6.87 0.36
C ASP A 159 8.60 -6.16 -0.97
N GLY A 160 7.55 -5.68 -1.62
CA GLY A 160 7.65 -4.99 -2.89
C GLY A 160 8.39 -3.66 -2.81
N GLY A 161 8.49 -3.10 -1.61
CA GLY A 161 9.24 -1.87 -1.35
C GLY A 161 10.70 -1.93 -1.77
N VAL A 162 11.31 -3.12 -1.82
CA VAL A 162 12.69 -3.29 -2.31
C VAL A 162 12.89 -2.66 -3.69
N PHE A 163 11.91 -2.81 -4.61
CA PHE A 163 11.98 -2.27 -5.97
C PHE A 163 10.96 -1.18 -6.28
N MET A 164 9.79 -1.23 -5.66
CA MET A 164 8.68 -0.33 -6.01
C MET A 164 7.75 -0.10 -4.80
N ASN A 165 8.08 0.90 -3.99
CA ASN A 165 7.31 1.18 -2.79
C ASN A 165 5.98 1.90 -3.08
N LEU A 166 5.90 2.74 -4.11
CA LEU A 166 4.66 3.34 -4.62
C LEU A 166 4.36 2.74 -6.00
N PRO A 167 3.49 1.73 -6.12
CA PRO A 167 3.34 0.95 -7.34
C PRO A 167 2.43 1.66 -8.36
N VAL A 168 2.89 2.77 -8.92
CA VAL A 168 2.19 3.54 -9.96
C VAL A 168 2.35 2.91 -11.33
N ARG A 169 3.55 2.44 -11.65
CA ARG A 169 3.90 1.93 -13.00
C ARG A 169 2.96 0.83 -13.50
N PRO A 170 2.54 -0.16 -12.69
CA PRO A 170 1.65 -1.22 -13.16
C PRO A 170 0.28 -0.73 -13.63
N ILE A 171 -0.18 0.44 -13.15
CA ILE A 171 -1.52 0.96 -13.46
C ILE A 171 -1.48 2.26 -14.29
N ARG A 172 -0.29 2.90 -14.46
CA ARG A 172 -0.21 4.23 -15.08
C ARG A 172 -0.82 4.29 -16.48
N GLU A 173 -0.46 3.35 -17.32
CA GLU A 173 -0.94 3.33 -18.72
C GLU A 173 -2.40 2.87 -18.84
N LEU A 174 -2.94 2.28 -17.78
CA LEU A 174 -4.33 1.84 -17.71
C LEU A 174 -5.29 2.96 -17.24
N CYS A 175 -4.77 4.05 -16.64
CA CYS A 175 -5.58 5.07 -15.98
C CYS A 175 -5.44 6.45 -16.62
N GLU A 176 -6.56 7.17 -16.78
CA GLU A 176 -6.55 8.57 -17.17
C GLU A 176 -5.95 9.44 -16.06
N THR A 177 -6.35 9.20 -14.82
CA THR A 177 -5.85 9.88 -13.62
C THR A 177 -5.35 8.85 -12.61
N VAL A 178 -4.19 9.12 -11.98
CA VAL A 178 -3.68 8.32 -10.87
C VAL A 178 -3.47 9.19 -9.63
N ILE A 179 -4.11 8.79 -8.53
CA ILE A 179 -3.83 9.31 -7.19
C ILE A 179 -2.78 8.40 -6.54
N GLY A 180 -1.63 8.96 -6.17
CA GLY A 180 -0.61 8.27 -5.38
C GLY A 180 -0.67 8.71 -3.92
N VAL A 181 -0.71 7.74 -2.99
CA VAL A 181 -0.64 7.99 -1.55
C VAL A 181 0.71 7.49 -1.05
N HIS A 182 1.57 8.41 -0.66
CA HIS A 182 2.92 8.14 -0.17
C HIS A 182 2.98 8.40 1.34
N ILE A 183 3.14 7.32 2.12
CA ILE A 183 3.11 7.35 3.59
C ILE A 183 4.48 7.09 4.23
N ASP A 184 5.53 6.97 3.45
CA ASP A 184 6.87 6.62 3.93
C ASP A 184 7.95 7.64 3.50
N PRO A 185 7.76 8.95 3.80
CA PRO A 185 8.80 9.94 3.57
C PRO A 185 9.97 9.70 4.53
N LEU A 186 11.20 9.73 4.02
CA LEU A 186 12.40 9.63 4.85
C LEU A 186 12.79 11.03 5.37
N GLU A 187 12.77 11.17 6.67
CA GLU A 187 13.23 12.36 7.36
C GLU A 187 14.70 12.23 7.78
N PRO A 188 15.47 13.34 7.85
CA PRO A 188 16.78 13.32 8.48
C PRO A 188 16.70 12.79 9.91
N CYS A 189 17.68 12.02 10.36
CA CYS A 189 17.79 11.61 11.75
C CYS A 189 19.18 11.92 12.30
N ASN A 190 19.25 12.36 13.55
CA ASN A 190 20.51 12.76 14.17
C ASN A 190 21.34 11.55 14.65
N HIS A 191 20.70 10.46 15.08
CA HIS A 191 21.38 9.29 15.62
C HIS A 191 20.67 7.98 15.25
N ILE A 192 21.47 6.97 14.92
CA ILE A 192 21.00 5.59 14.75
C ILE A 192 20.94 4.96 16.16
N LYS A 193 19.77 4.48 16.56
CA LYS A 193 19.50 4.05 17.95
C LYS A 193 19.75 2.56 18.19
N SER A 194 19.69 1.72 17.13
CA SER A 194 19.85 0.26 17.23
C SER A 194 20.19 -0.35 15.87
N MET A 195 20.59 -1.62 15.85
CA MET A 195 20.79 -2.37 14.61
C MET A 195 19.48 -2.50 13.79
N VAL A 196 18.34 -2.68 14.46
CA VAL A 196 17.02 -2.70 13.80
C VAL A 196 16.74 -1.36 13.14
N HIS A 197 16.98 -0.26 13.84
CA HIS A 197 16.82 1.09 13.27
C HIS A 197 17.80 1.33 12.09
N LEU A 198 19.03 0.82 12.15
CA LEU A 198 19.96 0.89 11.03
C LEU A 198 19.45 0.10 9.82
N ALA A 199 19.01 -1.12 10.03
CA ALA A 199 18.49 -1.97 8.96
C ALA A 199 17.22 -1.37 8.32
N GLU A 200 16.27 -0.92 9.13
CA GLU A 200 15.06 -0.22 8.70
C GLU A 200 15.42 1.00 7.84
N ARG A 201 16.32 1.85 8.34
CA ARG A 201 16.71 3.06 7.64
C ARG A 201 17.50 2.78 6.35
N SER A 202 18.37 1.77 6.35
CA SER A 202 19.09 1.36 5.14
C SER A 202 18.13 0.84 4.07
N PHE A 203 17.13 0.06 4.46
CA PHE A 203 16.06 -0.39 3.58
C PHE A 203 15.27 0.79 3.00
N HIS A 204 14.84 1.74 3.84
CA HIS A 204 14.15 2.96 3.39
C HIS A 204 14.99 3.80 2.42
N MET A 205 16.28 3.96 2.68
CA MET A 205 17.16 4.72 1.78
C MET A 205 17.29 4.06 0.40
N GLY A 206 17.35 2.72 0.35
CA GLY A 206 17.33 1.97 -0.91
C GLY A 206 16.04 2.20 -1.72
N ILE A 207 14.91 2.30 -1.05
CA ILE A 207 13.60 2.53 -1.66
C ILE A 207 13.47 3.94 -2.26
N LEU A 208 14.05 4.96 -1.63
CA LEU A 208 13.86 6.36 -2.01
C LEU A 208 14.31 6.70 -3.42
N SER A 209 15.33 6.02 -3.93
CA SER A 209 15.83 6.26 -5.29
C SER A 209 14.76 6.04 -6.35
N ASN A 210 13.85 5.09 -6.14
CA ASN A 210 12.76 4.75 -7.05
C ASN A 210 11.49 5.58 -6.80
N MET A 211 11.27 6.02 -5.55
CA MET A 211 10.07 6.77 -5.15
C MET A 211 9.87 8.08 -5.92
N ASN A 212 10.95 8.81 -6.20
CA ASN A 212 10.89 10.07 -6.96
C ASN A 212 10.37 9.88 -8.38
N ILE A 213 10.69 8.74 -9.00
CA ILE A 213 10.22 8.39 -10.34
C ILE A 213 8.71 8.12 -10.28
N ASP A 214 8.29 7.25 -9.38
CA ASP A 214 6.90 6.82 -9.24
C ASP A 214 5.98 7.97 -8.83
N THR A 215 6.44 8.86 -7.95
CA THR A 215 5.68 10.06 -7.55
C THR A 215 5.41 11.00 -8.72
N ARG A 216 6.36 11.17 -9.65
CA ARG A 216 6.19 12.02 -10.86
C ARG A 216 5.19 11.43 -11.86
N LEU A 217 4.91 10.14 -11.79
CA LEU A 217 3.91 9.48 -12.65
C LEU A 217 2.47 9.67 -12.12
N CYS A 218 2.30 10.18 -10.90
CA CYS A 218 1.00 10.47 -10.33
C CYS A 218 0.47 11.83 -10.83
N ASP A 219 -0.82 11.91 -11.08
CA ASP A 219 -1.52 13.17 -11.35
C ASP A 219 -1.80 13.95 -10.06
N ILE A 220 -2.07 13.24 -8.97
CA ILE A 220 -2.33 13.77 -7.64
C ILE A 220 -1.49 12.96 -6.66
N VAL A 221 -0.73 13.66 -5.80
CA VAL A 221 0.07 13.02 -4.76
C VAL A 221 -0.40 13.49 -3.39
N ILE A 222 -0.64 12.53 -2.50
CA ILE A 222 -1.00 12.75 -1.10
C ILE A 222 0.14 12.24 -0.23
N VAL A 223 0.78 13.15 0.50
CA VAL A 223 1.82 12.82 1.49
C VAL A 223 1.39 13.44 2.82
N PRO A 224 0.98 12.66 3.83
CA PRO A 224 0.61 13.20 5.13
C PRO A 224 1.82 13.87 5.79
N LYS A 225 1.65 15.14 6.20
CA LYS A 225 2.78 16.01 6.62
C LYS A 225 3.57 15.49 7.81
N HIS A 226 2.91 14.82 8.75
CA HIS A 226 3.52 14.43 10.03
C HIS A 226 3.63 12.92 10.19
N ILE A 227 3.48 12.17 9.10
CA ILE A 227 3.47 10.71 9.12
C ILE A 227 4.80 10.11 9.61
N SER A 228 5.91 10.78 9.34
CA SER A 228 7.27 10.38 9.77
C SER A 228 7.46 10.32 11.29
N ARG A 229 6.58 10.98 12.07
CA ARG A 229 6.61 10.94 13.54
C ARG A 229 6.26 9.56 14.11
N TYR A 230 5.57 8.74 13.34
CA TYR A 230 5.13 7.40 13.75
C TYR A 230 6.12 6.36 13.23
N SER A 231 6.46 5.37 14.08
CA SER A 231 7.25 4.22 13.66
C SER A 231 6.45 3.32 12.72
N MET A 232 7.13 2.58 11.85
CA MET A 232 6.52 1.54 11.00
C MET A 232 5.86 0.41 11.82
N PHE A 233 6.19 0.28 13.10
CA PHE A 233 5.64 -0.75 14.00
C PHE A 233 4.72 -0.17 15.08
N ASP A 234 4.29 1.09 14.94
CA ASP A 234 3.45 1.77 15.92
C ASP A 234 1.96 1.44 15.76
N LEU A 235 1.52 0.39 16.38
CA LEU A 235 0.10 0.02 16.44
C LEU A 235 -0.68 0.72 17.59
N ASN A 236 -0.04 1.58 18.39
CA ASN A 236 -0.72 2.28 19.47
C ASN A 236 -1.36 3.60 19.02
N ASN A 237 -0.99 4.13 17.87
CA ASN A 237 -1.45 5.42 17.35
C ASN A 237 -2.26 5.29 16.05
N ILE A 238 -2.93 4.16 15.82
CA ILE A 238 -3.63 3.86 14.55
C ILE A 238 -4.66 4.92 14.17
N GLU A 239 -5.44 5.42 15.12
CA GLU A 239 -6.44 6.47 14.90
C GLU A 239 -5.82 7.82 14.54
N LYS A 240 -4.70 8.18 15.19
CA LYS A 240 -3.97 9.42 14.87
C LYS A 240 -3.34 9.36 13.48
N ILE A 241 -2.81 8.19 13.11
CA ILE A 241 -2.22 7.97 11.78
C ILE A 241 -3.31 8.06 10.70
N LEU A 242 -4.48 7.46 10.94
CA LEU A 242 -5.65 7.58 10.06
C LEU A 242 -6.04 9.05 9.89
N ASP A 243 -6.14 9.80 10.99
CA ASP A 243 -6.53 11.22 10.97
C ASP A 243 -5.52 12.09 10.20
N GLU A 244 -4.21 11.82 10.29
CA GLU A 244 -3.19 12.48 9.46
C GLU A 244 -3.45 12.25 7.95
N GLY A 245 -3.76 11.03 7.56
CA GLY A 245 -4.13 10.70 6.17
C GLY A 245 -5.39 11.42 5.71
N TYR A 246 -6.44 11.40 6.53
CA TYR A 246 -7.71 12.05 6.28
C TYR A 246 -7.57 13.57 6.10
N ARG A 247 -6.93 14.25 7.06
CA ARG A 247 -6.70 15.70 7.00
C ARG A 247 -5.90 16.09 5.77
N GLN A 248 -4.84 15.35 5.46
CA GLN A 248 -4.02 15.65 4.29
C GLN A 248 -4.80 15.47 2.98
N ALA A 249 -5.62 14.42 2.89
CA ALA A 249 -6.47 14.20 1.73
C ALA A 249 -7.47 15.35 1.54
N LYS A 250 -8.15 15.79 2.61
CA LYS A 250 -9.07 16.95 2.57
C LYS A 250 -8.36 18.22 2.08
N VAL A 251 -7.14 18.48 2.56
CA VAL A 251 -6.32 19.64 2.11
C VAL A 251 -5.95 19.51 0.62
N VAL A 252 -5.56 18.32 0.17
CA VAL A 252 -5.20 18.12 -1.23
C VAL A 252 -6.42 18.24 -2.13
N PHE A 253 -7.52 17.60 -1.78
CA PHE A 253 -8.75 17.58 -2.58
C PHE A 253 -9.46 18.96 -2.62
N SER A 254 -9.26 19.83 -1.62
CA SER A 254 -9.81 21.20 -1.64
C SER A 254 -9.08 22.16 -2.58
N ARG A 255 -7.92 21.78 -3.14
CA ARG A 255 -7.18 22.63 -4.09
C ARG A 255 -7.98 22.81 -5.39
N PRO A 256 -8.19 24.06 -5.89
CA PRO A 256 -9.09 24.30 -7.03
C PRO A 256 -8.78 23.48 -8.29
N LYS A 257 -7.49 23.31 -8.64
CA LYS A 257 -7.06 22.50 -9.80
C LYS A 257 -7.40 21.02 -9.63
N ILE A 258 -7.24 20.50 -8.41
CA ILE A 258 -7.49 19.09 -8.09
C ILE A 258 -9.00 18.84 -8.03
N MET A 259 -9.73 19.74 -7.37
CA MET A 259 -11.20 19.67 -7.29
C MET A 259 -11.82 19.67 -8.70
N LYS A 260 -11.38 20.56 -9.59
CA LYS A 260 -11.86 20.57 -10.99
C LYS A 260 -11.60 19.23 -11.70
N LYS A 261 -10.41 18.62 -11.49
CA LYS A 261 -10.06 17.32 -12.06
C LYS A 261 -10.93 16.19 -11.47
N LEU A 262 -11.16 16.20 -10.16
CA LEU A 262 -11.98 15.20 -9.47
C LEU A 262 -13.46 15.30 -9.82
N ASN A 263 -14.01 16.51 -9.95
CA ASN A 263 -15.40 16.70 -10.36
C ASN A 263 -15.70 16.06 -11.73
N SER A 264 -14.74 16.05 -12.66
CA SER A 264 -14.91 15.35 -13.94
C SER A 264 -14.95 13.83 -13.81
N LEU A 265 -14.56 13.27 -12.66
CA LEU A 265 -14.59 11.83 -12.35
C LEU A 265 -15.82 11.42 -11.56
N ILE A 266 -16.46 12.35 -10.84
CA ILE A 266 -17.62 12.11 -9.96
C ILE A 266 -18.95 12.22 -10.74
N ILE A 267 -19.02 13.04 -11.80
CA ILE A 267 -20.24 13.39 -12.53
C ILE A 267 -20.69 12.31 -13.54
N GLN A 268 -20.45 11.03 -13.24
CA GLN A 268 -21.01 9.96 -14.08
C GLN A 268 -21.60 8.85 -13.25
#